data_c406e8402cedda48eee8fe4f1a08cc3b
#
_entry.id   c406e8402cedda48eee8fe4f1a08cc3b
#
_cell.length_a   1.000
_cell.length_b   1.000
_cell.length_c   1.000
_cell.angle_alpha   90.00
_cell.angle_beta   90.00
_cell.angle_gamma   90.00
#
_symmetry.space_group_name_H-M   'P 1'
#
loop_
_entity.id
_entity.type
_entity.pdbx_description
1 polymer ?
#
loop_
_entity_poly.entity_id
_entity_poly.type
_entity_poly.pdbx_seq_one_letter_code
_entity_poly.pdbx_strand_id
1 'polypeptide(L)'
;MARTSKRARRSSPLHIPSAFELFTPSKELVLKNIWIFGPLYAVPFIFWIHSWIWSPLPTQHVHWWGHADTLSAGWTGSPLPTYGTFLVVGFSLLWFILIAVAGTIVQIMTQAAQLDAIERRPLTFDSLWDTVKRLGWRLVGLYIVMGLVIGVGFLLLIVPGLIMLRRYFLAPYVMLDKNTGIREAMDKSAELTKLNTGAIWGVLGVMLLFGLVNIIPIIGGLASFVLGSLYSLAPAMRYHQLKRMS
;
A
#
# COMPACT_ATOMS: atom_id res chain seq x y z
N MET A 1 -7.10 13.09 -61.18
CA MET A 1 -7.90 13.24 -59.92
C MET A 1 -7.80 12.00 -59.09
N ALA A 2 -6.89 11.91 -58.14
CA ALA A 2 -6.68 10.75 -57.30
C ALA A 2 -7.34 11.07 -55.91
N ARG A 3 -8.45 10.39 -55.62
CA ARG A 3 -9.13 10.44 -54.30
C ARG A 3 -8.30 9.60 -53.33
N THR A 4 -7.47 10.23 -52.52
CA THR A 4 -6.86 9.61 -51.35
C THR A 4 -7.93 9.37 -50.30
N SER A 5 -8.41 8.12 -50.22
CA SER A 5 -9.27 7.61 -49.14
C SER A 5 -8.48 7.67 -47.84
N LYS A 6 -8.70 8.67 -47.00
CA LYS A 6 -8.34 8.66 -45.59
C LYS A 6 -9.18 7.56 -44.90
N ARG A 7 -8.64 6.34 -44.84
CA ARG A 7 -9.13 5.31 -43.91
C ARG A 7 -9.00 5.88 -42.50
N ALA A 8 -10.10 6.34 -41.95
CA ALA A 8 -10.22 6.61 -40.53
C ALA A 8 -9.76 5.36 -39.78
N ARG A 9 -8.63 5.43 -39.10
CA ARG A 9 -8.23 4.43 -38.10
C ARG A 9 -9.38 4.39 -37.07
N ARG A 10 -10.25 3.42 -37.18
CA ARG A 10 -11.14 3.05 -36.09
C ARG A 10 -10.24 2.74 -34.90
N SER A 11 -10.20 3.63 -33.92
CA SER A 11 -9.61 3.33 -32.64
C SER A 11 -10.36 2.11 -32.11
N SER A 12 -9.67 0.97 -32.08
CA SER A 12 -10.17 -0.19 -31.35
C SER A 12 -10.55 0.28 -29.94
N PRO A 13 -11.71 -0.15 -29.41
CA PRO A 13 -12.08 0.21 -28.05
C PRO A 13 -10.91 -0.15 -27.15
N LEU A 14 -10.44 0.82 -26.35
CA LEU A 14 -9.32 0.63 -25.42
C LEU A 14 -9.69 -0.52 -24.48
N HIS A 15 -9.19 -1.71 -24.80
CA HIS A 15 -9.40 -2.89 -23.99
C HIS A 15 -8.63 -2.71 -22.68
N ILE A 16 -9.35 -2.62 -21.55
CA ILE A 16 -8.74 -2.61 -20.22
C ILE A 16 -8.38 -4.05 -19.90
N PRO A 17 -7.08 -4.40 -19.79
CA PRO A 17 -6.68 -5.77 -19.48
C PRO A 17 -7.24 -6.20 -18.11
N SER A 18 -7.48 -7.50 -17.93
CA SER A 18 -7.89 -8.04 -16.65
C SER A 18 -6.84 -7.78 -15.58
N ALA A 19 -7.21 -7.83 -14.30
CA ALA A 19 -6.28 -7.58 -13.20
C ALA A 19 -5.13 -8.63 -13.17
N PHE A 20 -5.41 -9.87 -13.55
CA PHE A 20 -4.41 -10.92 -13.64
C PHE A 20 -3.41 -10.72 -14.79
N GLU A 21 -3.85 -10.16 -15.91
CA GLU A 21 -2.96 -9.82 -17.03
C GLU A 21 -1.93 -8.76 -16.66
N LEU A 22 -2.16 -7.95 -15.62
CA LEU A 22 -1.20 -6.99 -15.10
C LEU A 22 -0.02 -7.66 -14.36
N PHE A 23 -0.13 -8.94 -13.99
CA PHE A 23 0.93 -9.63 -13.26
C PHE A 23 2.22 -9.74 -14.07
N THR A 24 2.14 -10.20 -15.32
CA THR A 24 3.32 -10.38 -16.18
C THR A 24 4.07 -9.07 -16.42
N PRO A 25 3.44 -7.98 -16.90
CA PRO A 25 4.16 -6.72 -17.10
C PRO A 25 4.63 -6.08 -15.79
N SER A 26 3.91 -6.25 -14.68
CA SER A 26 4.36 -5.81 -13.35
C SER A 26 5.64 -6.53 -12.95
N LYS A 27 5.65 -7.86 -13.01
CA LYS A 27 6.82 -8.71 -12.72
C LYS A 27 8.03 -8.31 -13.58
N GLU A 28 7.85 -8.14 -14.88
CA GLU A 28 8.94 -7.78 -15.79
C GLU A 28 9.57 -6.42 -15.43
N LEU A 29 8.75 -5.42 -15.13
CA LEU A 29 9.24 -4.10 -14.74
C LEU A 29 9.95 -4.11 -13.38
N VAL A 30 9.45 -4.87 -12.40
CA VAL A 30 10.12 -5.06 -11.11
C VAL A 30 11.48 -5.69 -11.31
N LEU A 31 11.55 -6.81 -12.05
CA LEU A 31 12.80 -7.54 -12.28
C LEU A 31 13.81 -6.73 -13.10
N LYS A 32 13.33 -5.97 -14.09
CA LYS A 32 14.19 -5.08 -14.87
C LYS A 32 14.85 -4.00 -14.02
N ASN A 33 14.17 -3.53 -12.99
CA ASN A 33 14.64 -2.45 -12.10
C ASN A 33 14.92 -2.98 -10.68
N ILE A 34 15.37 -4.23 -10.57
CA ILE A 34 15.56 -4.91 -9.27
C ILE A 34 16.55 -4.17 -8.35
N TRP A 35 17.51 -3.43 -8.91
CA TRP A 35 18.47 -2.65 -8.15
C TRP A 35 17.84 -1.52 -7.32
N ILE A 36 16.64 -1.06 -7.69
CA ILE A 36 15.88 -0.06 -6.94
C ILE A 36 14.77 -0.72 -6.13
N PHE A 37 13.97 -1.60 -6.76
CA PHE A 37 12.89 -2.28 -6.07
C PHE A 37 13.38 -3.27 -5.01
N GLY A 38 14.52 -3.92 -5.24
CA GLY A 38 15.11 -4.86 -4.27
C GLY A 38 15.34 -4.24 -2.90
N PRO A 39 16.12 -3.16 -2.77
CA PRO A 39 16.30 -2.47 -1.50
C PRO A 39 15.00 -1.93 -0.91
N LEU A 40 14.10 -1.37 -1.73
CA LEU A 40 12.81 -0.84 -1.26
C LEU A 40 11.90 -1.94 -0.66
N TYR A 41 11.93 -3.15 -1.22
CA TYR A 41 11.18 -4.29 -0.65
C TYR A 41 11.95 -5.02 0.45
N ALA A 42 13.28 -4.96 0.46
CA ALA A 42 14.07 -5.56 1.53
C ALA A 42 13.79 -4.92 2.90
N VAL A 43 13.58 -3.60 2.96
CA VAL A 43 13.28 -2.91 4.21
C VAL A 43 12.03 -3.46 4.90
N PRO A 44 10.82 -3.47 4.30
CA PRO A 44 9.64 -4.05 4.93
C PRO A 44 9.80 -5.56 5.19
N PHE A 45 10.57 -6.29 4.36
CA PHE A 45 10.85 -7.70 4.59
C PHE A 45 11.71 -7.95 5.82
N ILE A 46 12.75 -7.14 6.04
CA ILE A 46 13.58 -7.20 7.25
C ILE A 46 12.73 -6.92 8.49
N PHE A 47 11.86 -5.90 8.44
CA PHE A 47 10.93 -5.61 9.53
C PHE A 47 9.96 -6.76 9.79
N TRP A 48 9.47 -7.42 8.74
CA TRP A 48 8.60 -8.59 8.87
C TRP A 48 9.32 -9.76 9.53
N ILE A 49 10.56 -10.08 9.11
CA ILE A 49 11.40 -11.11 9.74
C ILE A 49 11.69 -10.76 11.19
N HIS A 50 12.08 -9.51 11.46
CA HIS A 50 12.34 -9.04 12.81
C HIS A 50 11.11 -9.23 13.71
N SER A 51 9.93 -8.82 13.25
CA SER A 51 8.70 -8.98 14.02
C SER A 51 8.36 -10.45 14.28
N TRP A 52 8.74 -11.35 13.38
CA TRP A 52 8.53 -12.79 13.54
C TRP A 52 9.51 -13.41 14.54
N ILE A 53 10.78 -12.99 14.52
CA ILE A 53 11.82 -13.50 15.44
C ILE A 53 11.59 -12.98 16.86
N TRP A 54 11.21 -11.71 16.99
CA TRP A 54 11.01 -11.04 18.28
C TRP A 54 9.54 -11.06 18.75
N SER A 55 8.64 -11.60 17.95
CA SER A 55 7.32 -11.95 18.46
C SER A 55 7.55 -12.96 19.60
N PRO A 56 7.19 -12.63 20.86
CA PRO A 56 7.26 -13.62 21.90
C PRO A 56 6.38 -14.77 21.42
N LEU A 57 7.04 -15.89 21.10
CA LEU A 57 6.32 -17.14 20.86
C LEU A 57 5.35 -17.25 22.04
N PRO A 58 4.05 -17.38 21.81
CA PRO A 58 3.14 -17.68 22.88
C PRO A 58 3.49 -19.09 23.36
N THR A 59 4.51 -19.17 24.21
CA THR A 59 4.85 -20.39 24.96
C THR A 59 3.80 -20.69 26.01
N GLN A 60 2.77 -19.88 26.06
CA GLN A 60 1.58 -20.14 26.83
C GLN A 60 0.46 -20.39 25.86
N HIS A 61 0.03 -21.64 25.80
CA HIS A 61 -1.29 -21.99 25.33
C HIS A 61 -2.27 -21.08 26.06
N VAL A 62 -2.75 -20.05 25.40
CA VAL A 62 -3.87 -19.26 25.89
C VAL A 62 -5.04 -20.22 25.83
N HIS A 63 -5.22 -20.97 26.92
CA HIS A 63 -6.48 -21.67 27.16
C HIS A 63 -7.56 -20.58 27.25
N TRP A 64 -8.34 -20.43 26.20
CA TRP A 64 -9.46 -19.49 26.12
C TRP A 64 -10.51 -19.72 27.21
N TRP A 65 -10.38 -20.79 27.98
CA TRP A 65 -11.32 -21.24 28.99
C TRP A 65 -10.63 -21.47 30.35
N GLY A 66 -10.12 -20.45 30.93
CA GLY A 66 -9.70 -20.51 32.32
C GLY A 66 -8.34 -19.92 32.54
N HIS A 67 -8.30 -18.70 32.88
CA HIS A 67 -7.46 -18.03 33.86
C HIS A 67 -7.69 -16.53 33.76
N ALA A 68 -8.88 -16.10 34.23
CA ALA A 68 -9.08 -14.72 34.67
C ALA A 68 -8.13 -14.37 35.84
N ASP A 69 -7.47 -15.38 36.41
CA ASP A 69 -6.69 -15.25 37.63
C ASP A 69 -5.25 -14.78 37.39
N THR A 70 -4.69 -14.93 36.17
CA THR A 70 -3.34 -14.46 35.91
C THR A 70 -3.27 -12.97 35.51
N LEU A 71 -4.37 -12.38 35.05
CA LEU A 71 -4.46 -10.94 34.87
C LEU A 71 -4.59 -10.18 36.19
N SER A 72 -5.15 -10.81 37.21
CA SER A 72 -5.26 -10.22 38.55
C SER A 72 -3.95 -10.26 39.34
N ALA A 73 -3.11 -11.27 39.13
CA ALA A 73 -1.81 -11.41 39.82
C ALA A 73 -0.77 -10.34 39.43
N GLY A 74 -0.90 -9.76 38.24
CA GLY A 74 0.00 -8.67 37.77
C GLY A 74 -0.40 -7.28 38.27
N TRP A 75 -1.61 -7.09 38.80
CA TRP A 75 -2.15 -5.78 39.22
C TRP A 75 -2.21 -5.58 40.73
N THR A 76 -1.88 -6.58 41.52
CA THR A 76 -2.04 -6.53 43.02
C THR A 76 -0.81 -5.97 43.74
N GLY A 77 0.10 -5.25 43.09
CA GLY A 77 1.34 -4.82 43.74
C GLY A 77 1.63 -3.34 43.89
N SER A 78 1.14 -2.47 43.02
CA SER A 78 1.27 -1.01 43.21
C SER A 78 0.26 -0.23 42.37
N PRO A 79 -0.49 0.70 42.96
CA PRO A 79 -1.48 1.51 42.25
C PRO A 79 -0.90 2.59 41.35
N LEU A 80 0.40 2.70 41.26
CA LEU A 80 1.08 3.65 40.35
C LEU A 80 2.07 2.91 39.49
N PRO A 81 2.09 3.19 38.16
CA PRO A 81 3.12 2.66 37.28
C PRO A 81 4.49 3.10 37.78
N THR A 82 5.38 2.14 38.04
CA THR A 82 6.75 2.42 38.39
C THR A 82 7.46 3.17 37.26
N TYR A 83 8.45 3.98 37.56
CA TYR A 83 9.26 4.70 36.55
C TYR A 83 9.73 3.78 35.42
N GLY A 84 10.02 2.51 35.72
CA GLY A 84 10.37 1.50 34.70
C GLY A 84 9.27 1.26 33.67
N THR A 85 7.99 1.24 34.08
CA THR A 85 6.86 1.09 33.16
C THR A 85 6.75 2.27 32.20
N PHE A 86 6.91 3.51 32.71
CA PHE A 86 6.91 4.69 31.86
C PHE A 86 8.07 4.69 30.86
N LEU A 87 9.27 4.25 31.25
CA LEU A 87 10.41 4.15 30.37
C LEU A 87 10.19 3.09 29.27
N VAL A 88 9.69 1.92 29.61
CA VAL A 88 9.40 0.85 28.64
C VAL A 88 8.32 1.29 27.68
N VAL A 89 7.22 1.86 28.14
CA VAL A 89 6.13 2.37 27.29
C VAL A 89 6.63 3.51 26.41
N GLY A 90 7.38 4.48 26.97
CA GLY A 90 7.92 5.60 26.24
C GLY A 90 8.89 5.15 25.15
N PHE A 91 9.81 4.23 25.45
CA PHE A 91 10.74 3.66 24.48
C PHE A 91 10.01 2.89 23.38
N SER A 92 9.00 2.09 23.73
CA SER A 92 8.18 1.35 22.78
C SER A 92 7.41 2.28 21.84
N LEU A 93 6.83 3.36 22.36
CA LEU A 93 6.16 4.38 21.55
C LEU A 93 7.14 5.10 20.61
N LEU A 94 8.31 5.51 21.11
CA LEU A 94 9.33 6.13 20.27
C LEU A 94 9.76 5.20 19.14
N TRP A 95 10.04 3.93 19.46
CA TRP A 95 10.42 2.93 18.49
C TRP A 95 9.32 2.70 17.44
N PHE A 96 8.06 2.61 17.88
CA PHE A 96 6.91 2.50 16.97
C PHE A 96 6.79 3.70 16.03
N ILE A 97 6.98 4.93 16.53
CA ILE A 97 6.96 6.15 15.72
C ILE A 97 8.09 6.12 14.68
N LEU A 98 9.31 5.75 15.08
CA LEU A 98 10.45 5.66 14.17
C LEU A 98 10.19 4.66 13.03
N ILE A 99 9.66 3.47 13.36
CA ILE A 99 9.29 2.47 12.36
C ILE A 99 8.18 2.99 11.44
N ALA A 100 7.16 3.63 11.98
CA ALA A 100 6.07 4.19 11.19
C ALA A 100 6.56 5.27 10.21
N VAL A 101 7.44 6.15 10.66
CA VAL A 101 8.05 7.18 9.80
C VAL A 101 8.91 6.54 8.71
N ALA A 102 9.80 5.62 9.07
CA ALA A 102 10.65 4.92 8.11
C ALA A 102 9.82 4.14 7.08
N GLY A 103 8.79 3.41 7.53
CA GLY A 103 7.86 2.69 6.66
C GLY A 103 7.11 3.61 5.70
N THR A 104 6.68 4.78 6.17
CA THR A 104 6.02 5.78 5.33
C THR A 104 6.96 6.33 4.25
N ILE A 105 8.22 6.61 4.61
CA ILE A 105 9.23 7.07 3.63
C ILE A 105 9.43 6.00 2.55
N VAL A 106 9.65 4.75 2.94
CA VAL A 106 9.82 3.63 2.00
C VAL A 106 8.59 3.45 1.11
N GLN A 107 7.39 3.59 1.67
CA GLN A 107 6.14 3.51 0.92
C GLN A 107 6.04 4.60 -0.15
N ILE A 108 6.38 5.84 0.19
CA ILE A 108 6.39 6.97 -0.75
C ILE A 108 7.42 6.74 -1.87
N MET A 109 8.65 6.34 -1.50
CA MET A 109 9.69 6.02 -2.48
C MET A 109 9.25 4.89 -3.42
N THR A 110 8.63 3.85 -2.88
CA THR A 110 8.13 2.72 -3.66
C THR A 110 7.05 3.15 -4.66
N GLN A 111 6.08 3.96 -4.24
CA GLN A 111 5.03 4.47 -5.14
C GLN A 111 5.59 5.43 -6.21
N ALA A 112 6.55 6.28 -5.86
CA ALA A 112 7.24 7.13 -6.82
C ALA A 112 8.00 6.29 -7.84
N ALA A 113 8.77 5.29 -7.37
CA ALA A 113 9.50 4.38 -8.26
C ALA A 113 8.58 3.59 -9.19
N GLN A 114 7.41 3.17 -8.71
CA GLN A 114 6.41 2.48 -9.53
C GLN A 114 5.89 3.37 -10.67
N LEU A 115 5.60 4.64 -10.36
CA LEU A 115 5.13 5.59 -11.36
C LEU A 115 6.22 5.92 -12.38
N ASP A 116 7.44 6.21 -11.93
CA ASP A 116 8.59 6.51 -12.79
C ASP A 116 8.96 5.32 -13.69
N ALA A 117 8.88 4.08 -13.18
CA ALA A 117 9.11 2.87 -13.97
C ALA A 117 8.12 2.73 -15.13
N ILE A 118 6.84 3.07 -14.91
CA ILE A 118 5.78 2.99 -15.92
C ILE A 118 5.93 4.13 -16.95
N GLU A 119 6.28 5.32 -16.49
CA GLU A 119 6.48 6.49 -17.34
C GLU A 119 7.86 6.51 -18.02
N ARG A 120 8.68 5.48 -17.78
CA ARG A 120 10.04 5.32 -18.31
C ARG A 120 10.96 6.50 -17.96
N ARG A 121 10.75 7.10 -16.79
CA ARG A 121 11.63 8.12 -16.24
C ARG A 121 12.91 7.48 -15.68
N PRO A 122 14.01 8.22 -15.57
CA PRO A 122 15.22 7.69 -14.94
C PRO A 122 14.96 7.39 -13.46
N LEU A 123 15.17 6.12 -13.08
CA LEU A 123 15.02 5.64 -11.72
C LEU A 123 16.34 5.77 -10.99
N THR A 124 16.44 6.75 -10.08
CA THR A 124 17.58 6.94 -9.20
C THR A 124 17.12 7.17 -7.78
N PHE A 125 17.90 6.73 -6.80
CA PHE A 125 17.57 6.98 -5.38
C PHE A 125 17.47 8.47 -5.06
N ASP A 126 18.30 9.30 -5.69
CA ASP A 126 18.27 10.76 -5.49
C ASP A 126 16.95 11.37 -5.93
N SER A 127 16.41 10.97 -7.10
CA SER A 127 15.12 11.45 -7.60
C SER A 127 13.96 11.04 -6.68
N LEU A 128 14.01 9.80 -6.16
CA LEU A 128 13.01 9.29 -5.22
C LEU A 128 13.08 10.04 -3.88
N TRP A 129 14.29 10.29 -3.39
CA TRP A 129 14.52 11.04 -2.16
C TRP A 129 14.07 12.51 -2.28
N ASP A 130 14.32 13.14 -3.41
CA ASP A 130 13.82 14.49 -3.67
C ASP A 130 12.29 14.54 -3.74
N THR A 131 11.65 13.49 -4.24
CA THR A 131 10.19 13.35 -4.19
C THR A 131 9.68 13.25 -2.76
N VAL A 132 10.36 12.49 -1.89
CA VAL A 132 10.05 12.41 -0.46
C VAL A 132 10.17 13.77 0.22
N LYS A 133 11.25 14.50 -0.02
CA LYS A 133 11.45 15.85 0.57
C LYS A 133 10.36 16.82 0.12
N ARG A 134 9.98 16.78 -1.15
CA ARG A 134 9.02 17.73 -1.75
C ARG A 134 7.58 17.41 -1.39
N LEU A 135 7.19 16.14 -1.46
CA LEU A 135 5.78 15.70 -1.33
C LEU A 135 5.50 14.88 -0.08
N GLY A 136 6.53 14.45 0.64
CA GLY A 136 6.38 13.51 1.76
C GLY A 136 5.36 13.96 2.78
N TRP A 137 5.45 15.20 3.25
CA TRP A 137 4.50 15.74 4.24
C TRP A 137 3.06 15.80 3.74
N ARG A 138 2.88 16.14 2.46
CA ARG A 138 1.54 16.14 1.84
C ARG A 138 0.97 14.74 1.69
N LEU A 139 1.82 13.75 1.34
CA LEU A 139 1.43 12.36 1.23
C LEU A 139 1.09 11.75 2.59
N VAL A 140 1.85 12.09 3.64
CA VAL A 140 1.49 11.71 5.03
C VAL A 140 0.11 12.26 5.38
N GLY A 141 -0.14 13.54 5.11
CA GLY A 141 -1.46 14.15 5.29
C GLY A 141 -2.56 13.46 4.50
N LEU A 142 -2.28 13.10 3.24
CA LEU A 142 -3.22 12.33 2.40
C LEU A 142 -3.54 10.97 3.04
N TYR A 143 -2.53 10.20 3.49
CA TYR A 143 -2.76 8.90 4.13
C TYR A 143 -3.58 9.02 5.41
N ILE A 144 -3.34 10.05 6.23
CA ILE A 144 -4.12 10.30 7.44
C ILE A 144 -5.59 10.58 7.08
N VAL A 145 -5.83 11.49 6.14
CA VAL A 145 -7.20 11.84 5.71
C VAL A 145 -7.90 10.64 5.08
N MET A 146 -7.22 9.91 4.19
CA MET A 146 -7.76 8.69 3.59
C MET A 146 -8.07 7.64 4.66
N GLY A 147 -7.16 7.42 5.60
CA GLY A 147 -7.33 6.48 6.70
C GLY A 147 -8.54 6.82 7.56
N LEU A 148 -8.73 8.09 7.89
CA LEU A 148 -9.90 8.57 8.65
C LEU A 148 -11.19 8.34 7.86
N VAL A 149 -11.25 8.75 6.61
CA VAL A 149 -12.46 8.62 5.77
C VAL A 149 -12.83 7.15 5.55
N ILE A 150 -11.84 6.30 5.23
CA ILE A 150 -12.05 4.86 5.04
C ILE A 150 -12.41 4.20 6.37
N GLY A 151 -11.71 4.57 7.47
CA GLY A 151 -11.95 4.05 8.81
C GLY A 151 -13.37 4.37 9.32
N VAL A 152 -13.81 5.62 9.17
CA VAL A 152 -15.20 6.00 9.48
C VAL A 152 -16.18 5.22 8.59
N GLY A 153 -15.87 5.02 7.32
CA GLY A 153 -16.68 4.19 6.42
C GLY A 153 -16.87 2.77 6.94
N PHE A 154 -15.79 2.13 7.41
CA PHE A 154 -15.84 0.79 8.00
C PHE A 154 -16.51 0.76 9.39
N LEU A 155 -16.37 1.83 10.18
CA LEU A 155 -17.02 1.95 11.47
C LEU A 155 -18.56 2.03 11.33
N LEU A 156 -19.03 2.72 10.30
CA LEU A 156 -20.45 2.81 10.01
C LEU A 156 -20.99 1.48 9.47
N LEU A 157 -20.40 0.94 8.43
CA LEU A 157 -20.75 -0.33 7.79
C LEU A 157 -19.60 -0.78 6.88
N ILE A 158 -19.47 -2.10 6.68
CA ILE A 158 -18.44 -2.67 5.80
C ILE A 158 -18.57 -2.14 4.36
N VAL A 159 -19.79 -2.04 3.83
CA VAL A 159 -20.05 -1.62 2.44
C VAL A 159 -19.57 -0.20 2.15
N PRO A 160 -19.92 0.85 2.94
CA PRO A 160 -19.40 2.19 2.69
C PRO A 160 -17.88 2.27 2.85
N GLY A 161 -17.26 1.51 3.79
CA GLY A 161 -15.82 1.42 3.91
C GLY A 161 -15.14 0.91 2.64
N LEU A 162 -15.67 -0.15 2.04
CA LEU A 162 -15.20 -0.71 0.77
C LEU A 162 -15.38 0.29 -0.40
N ILE A 163 -16.49 1.02 -0.44
CA ILE A 163 -16.72 2.04 -1.46
C ILE A 163 -15.67 3.16 -1.35
N MET A 164 -15.39 3.63 -0.12
CA MET A 164 -14.37 4.67 0.12
C MET A 164 -12.97 4.17 -0.21
N LEU A 165 -12.63 2.94 0.17
CA LEU A 165 -11.37 2.30 -0.18
C LEU A 165 -11.13 2.31 -1.69
N ARG A 166 -12.11 1.83 -2.47
CA ARG A 166 -12.04 1.85 -3.93
C ARG A 166 -11.87 3.28 -4.47
N ARG A 167 -12.68 4.21 -3.95
CA ARG A 167 -12.76 5.60 -4.44
C ARG A 167 -11.43 6.33 -4.31
N TYR A 168 -10.71 6.11 -3.22
CA TYR A 168 -9.48 6.82 -2.92
C TYR A 168 -8.21 6.00 -3.18
N PHE A 169 -8.36 4.79 -3.72
CA PHE A 169 -7.24 3.87 -3.96
C PHE A 169 -6.12 4.47 -4.82
N LEU A 170 -6.45 5.30 -5.81
CA LEU A 170 -5.49 5.92 -6.72
C LEU A 170 -5.00 7.31 -6.27
N ALA A 171 -5.52 7.87 -5.18
CA ALA A 171 -5.19 9.23 -4.74
C ALA A 171 -3.69 9.48 -4.53
N PRO A 172 -2.89 8.55 -3.95
CA PRO A 172 -1.44 8.75 -3.83
C PRO A 172 -0.75 8.91 -5.19
N TYR A 173 -1.14 8.11 -6.20
CA TYR A 173 -0.58 8.21 -7.55
C TYR A 173 -0.97 9.51 -8.25
N VAL A 174 -2.20 9.99 -8.05
CA VAL A 174 -2.64 11.30 -8.55
C VAL A 174 -1.79 12.42 -7.96
N MET A 175 -1.55 12.38 -6.64
CA MET A 175 -0.75 13.39 -5.95
C MET A 175 0.70 13.38 -6.42
N LEU A 176 1.30 12.20 -6.57
CA LEU A 176 2.68 12.04 -7.05
C LEU A 176 2.85 12.56 -8.48
N ASP A 177 1.91 12.23 -9.37
CA ASP A 177 1.97 12.57 -10.78
C ASP A 177 1.69 14.06 -11.03
N LYS A 178 0.66 14.60 -10.40
CA LYS A 178 0.18 15.97 -10.66
C LYS A 178 0.66 17.02 -9.65
N ASN A 179 1.35 16.61 -8.59
CA ASN A 179 1.76 17.48 -7.49
C ASN A 179 0.60 18.31 -6.89
N THR A 180 -0.58 17.71 -6.82
CA THR A 180 -1.82 18.37 -6.37
C THR A 180 -1.96 18.39 -4.85
N GLY A 181 -2.97 19.12 -4.35
CA GLY A 181 -3.37 19.11 -2.94
C GLY A 181 -4.12 17.84 -2.56
N ILE A 182 -4.26 17.59 -1.25
CA ILE A 182 -4.93 16.40 -0.69
C ILE A 182 -6.34 16.23 -1.26
N ARG A 183 -7.15 17.28 -1.18
CA ARG A 183 -8.55 17.25 -1.63
C ARG A 183 -8.65 16.99 -3.12
N GLU A 184 -7.86 17.69 -3.92
CA GLU A 184 -7.85 17.54 -5.38
C GLU A 184 -7.40 16.12 -5.80
N ALA A 185 -6.39 15.55 -5.13
CA ALA A 185 -5.95 14.18 -5.37
C ALA A 185 -7.06 13.17 -5.07
N MET A 186 -7.80 13.36 -3.97
CA MET A 186 -8.93 12.50 -3.60
C MET A 186 -10.09 12.61 -4.59
N ASP A 187 -10.46 13.85 -4.97
CA ASP A 187 -11.56 14.10 -5.92
C ASP A 187 -11.24 13.50 -7.30
N LYS A 188 -10.01 13.68 -7.78
CA LYS A 188 -9.56 13.13 -9.06
C LYS A 188 -9.49 11.60 -9.03
N SER A 189 -9.01 11.02 -7.93
CA SER A 189 -9.06 9.57 -7.73
C SER A 189 -10.50 9.05 -7.78
N ALA A 190 -11.42 9.73 -7.11
CA ALA A 190 -12.83 9.38 -7.10
C ALA A 190 -13.46 9.43 -8.50
N GLU A 191 -13.11 10.41 -9.32
CA GLU A 191 -13.55 10.54 -10.71
C GLU A 191 -13.03 9.37 -11.56
N LEU A 192 -11.72 9.11 -11.54
CA LEU A 192 -11.08 8.03 -12.29
C LEU A 192 -11.66 6.65 -11.96
N THR A 193 -11.90 6.39 -10.67
CA THR A 193 -12.40 5.09 -10.19
C THR A 193 -13.88 4.89 -10.43
N LYS A 194 -14.67 5.98 -10.57
CA LYS A 194 -16.11 5.92 -10.84
C LYS A 194 -16.41 5.33 -12.22
N LEU A 195 -15.66 5.76 -13.23
CA LEU A 195 -15.88 5.33 -14.62
C LEU A 195 -15.51 3.85 -14.84
N ASN A 196 -14.54 3.32 -14.10
CA ASN A 196 -13.96 1.99 -14.30
C ASN A 196 -13.93 1.17 -13.00
N THR A 197 -15.08 1.09 -12.34
CA THR A 197 -15.25 0.41 -11.05
C THR A 197 -14.74 -1.03 -11.03
N GLY A 198 -15.07 -1.82 -12.06
CA GLY A 198 -14.65 -3.21 -12.15
C GLY A 198 -13.15 -3.41 -12.27
N ALA A 199 -12.47 -2.50 -12.97
CA ALA A 199 -11.03 -2.54 -13.15
C ALA A 199 -10.27 -2.32 -11.82
N ILE A 200 -10.79 -1.47 -10.93
CA ILE A 200 -10.20 -1.23 -9.61
C ILE A 200 -10.50 -2.40 -8.66
N TRP A 201 -11.74 -2.91 -8.66
CA TRP A 201 -12.09 -4.10 -7.87
C TRP A 201 -11.27 -5.32 -8.26
N GLY A 202 -10.95 -5.46 -9.57
CA GLY A 202 -10.04 -6.53 -10.02
C GLY A 202 -8.66 -6.45 -9.37
N VAL A 203 -8.04 -5.27 -9.35
CA VAL A 203 -6.72 -5.08 -8.72
C VAL A 203 -6.79 -5.29 -7.22
N LEU A 204 -7.80 -4.71 -6.55
CA LEU A 204 -8.01 -4.90 -5.10
C LEU A 204 -8.27 -6.37 -4.77
N GLY A 205 -9.04 -7.09 -5.59
CA GLY A 205 -9.32 -8.51 -5.43
C GLY A 205 -8.06 -9.38 -5.53
N VAL A 206 -7.20 -9.12 -6.51
CA VAL A 206 -5.91 -9.85 -6.63
C VAL A 206 -5.01 -9.56 -5.44
N MET A 207 -4.93 -8.30 -4.97
CA MET A 207 -4.17 -7.96 -3.77
C MET A 207 -4.74 -8.66 -2.53
N LEU A 208 -6.07 -8.74 -2.41
CA LEU A 208 -6.72 -9.47 -1.32
C LEU A 208 -6.39 -10.96 -1.37
N LEU A 209 -6.43 -11.57 -2.56
CA LEU A 209 -6.06 -12.98 -2.74
C LEU A 209 -4.62 -13.26 -2.26
N PHE A 210 -3.68 -12.38 -2.61
CA PHE A 210 -2.29 -12.51 -2.12
C PHE A 210 -2.21 -12.33 -0.61
N GLY A 211 -3.03 -11.43 -0.04
CA GLY A 211 -3.15 -11.27 1.41
C GLY A 211 -3.70 -12.52 2.11
N LEU A 212 -4.67 -13.21 1.50
CA LEU A 212 -5.26 -14.44 2.03
C LEU A 212 -4.25 -15.61 2.07
N VAL A 213 -3.28 -15.66 1.16
CA VAL A 213 -2.18 -16.64 1.21
C VAL A 213 -1.41 -16.55 2.52
N ASN A 214 -1.37 -15.38 3.15
CA ASN A 214 -0.70 -15.16 4.44
C ASN A 214 -1.32 -15.92 5.62
N ILE A 215 -2.52 -16.50 5.44
CA ILE A 215 -3.18 -17.37 6.44
C ILE A 215 -2.38 -18.67 6.65
N ILE A 216 -1.62 -19.11 5.63
CA ILE A 216 -0.77 -20.31 5.72
C ILE A 216 0.47 -19.95 6.53
N PRO A 217 0.72 -20.57 7.70
CA PRO A 217 1.87 -20.23 8.53
C PRO A 217 3.20 -20.41 7.78
N ILE A 218 4.15 -19.51 8.01
CA ILE A 218 5.53 -19.51 7.48
C ILE A 218 5.58 -19.35 5.94
N ILE A 219 5.11 -20.35 5.19
CA ILE A 219 5.16 -20.36 3.71
C ILE A 219 4.26 -19.28 3.13
N GLY A 220 3.07 -19.07 3.71
CA GLY A 220 2.11 -18.08 3.24
C GLY A 220 2.62 -16.66 3.34
N GLY A 221 3.29 -16.29 4.42
CA GLY A 221 3.89 -14.97 4.59
C GLY A 221 4.94 -14.67 3.53
N LEU A 222 5.86 -15.61 3.29
CA LEU A 222 6.89 -15.47 2.27
C LEU A 222 6.28 -15.42 0.85
N ALA A 223 5.35 -16.33 0.55
CA ALA A 223 4.68 -16.36 -0.74
C ALA A 223 3.86 -15.08 -1.00
N SER A 224 3.10 -14.61 -0.02
CA SER A 224 2.33 -13.35 -0.09
C SER A 224 3.25 -12.15 -0.31
N PHE A 225 4.38 -12.09 0.38
CA PHE A 225 5.37 -11.03 0.19
C PHE A 225 5.94 -11.03 -1.23
N VAL A 226 6.40 -12.18 -1.73
CA VAL A 226 6.96 -12.30 -3.09
C VAL A 226 5.92 -11.96 -4.15
N LEU A 227 4.72 -12.54 -4.07
CA LEU A 227 3.63 -12.27 -5.02
C LEU A 227 3.19 -10.80 -4.97
N GLY A 228 3.04 -10.24 -3.78
CA GLY A 228 2.70 -8.84 -3.57
C GLY A 228 3.75 -7.89 -4.14
N SER A 229 5.03 -8.17 -3.94
CA SER A 229 6.13 -7.38 -4.49
C SER A 229 6.15 -7.41 -6.02
N LEU A 230 5.95 -8.58 -6.63
CA LEU A 230 5.91 -8.72 -8.08
C LEU A 230 4.67 -8.06 -8.71
N TYR A 231 3.55 -7.99 -7.98
CA TYR A 231 2.31 -7.36 -8.44
C TYR A 231 2.18 -5.88 -8.04
N SER A 232 3.14 -5.36 -7.33
CA SER A 232 3.09 -4.02 -6.71
C SER A 232 2.91 -2.86 -7.69
N LEU A 233 3.34 -3.02 -8.96
CA LEU A 233 3.14 -2.00 -10.00
C LEU A 233 1.72 -1.97 -10.58
N ALA A 234 0.89 -2.97 -10.32
CA ALA A 234 -0.46 -3.06 -10.90
C ALA A 234 -1.35 -1.84 -10.59
N PRO A 235 -1.38 -1.28 -9.36
CA PRO A 235 -2.12 -0.05 -9.08
C PRO A 235 -1.65 1.15 -9.91
N ALA A 236 -0.33 1.34 -10.03
CA ALA A 236 0.25 2.42 -10.82
C ALA A 236 -0.01 2.24 -12.33
N MET A 237 0.06 1.00 -12.84
CA MET A 237 -0.34 0.67 -14.22
C MET A 237 -1.81 0.97 -14.46
N ARG A 238 -2.67 0.63 -13.51
CA ARG A 238 -4.09 0.92 -13.59
C ARG A 238 -4.36 2.42 -13.61
N TYR A 239 -3.68 3.17 -12.75
CA TYR A 239 -3.73 4.63 -12.76
C TYR A 239 -3.34 5.20 -14.14
N HIS A 240 -2.22 4.74 -14.70
CA HIS A 240 -1.76 5.20 -16.01
C HIS A 240 -2.72 4.88 -17.15
N GLN A 241 -3.37 3.70 -17.13
CA GLN A 241 -4.41 3.33 -18.09
C GLN A 241 -5.64 4.24 -17.99
N LEU A 242 -6.14 4.47 -16.77
CA LEU A 242 -7.32 5.30 -16.53
C LEU A 242 -7.06 6.78 -16.84
N LYS A 243 -5.87 7.29 -16.55
CA LYS A 243 -5.42 8.65 -16.89
C LYS A 243 -5.46 8.91 -18.39
N ARG A 244 -5.18 7.89 -19.22
CA ARG A 244 -5.22 8.01 -20.70
C ARG A 244 -6.64 8.00 -21.28
N MET A 245 -7.62 7.55 -20.51
CA MET A 245 -9.01 7.44 -20.94
C MET A 245 -9.89 8.61 -20.44
N SER A 246 -9.41 9.37 -19.45
CA SER A 246 -10.07 10.56 -18.91
C SER A 246 -9.63 11.83 -19.66
#